data_7279bad9ca778223018b9b5187f3f31c
#
_entry.id   7279bad9ca778223018b9b5187f3f31c
#
_cell.length_a   1.000
_cell.length_b   1.000
_cell.length_c   1.000
_cell.angle_alpha   90.00
_cell.angle_beta   90.00
_cell.angle_gamma   90.00
#
_symmetry.space_group_name_H-M   'P 1'
#
loop_
_entity.id
_entity.type
_entity.pdbx_description
1 polymer ?
#
loop_
_entity_poly.entity_id
_entity_poly.type
_entity_poly.pdbx_seq_one_letter_code
_entity_poly.pdbx_strand_id
1 'polypeptide(L)'
;MSLGTGERRGETTPKEKLKIEGRLARWLVAFGFRLLQLWARTLRYEIDDRAGIVGKPVTENYVGALWHNRLLIFPLVLQRFFPQRHGAALISASRDGDLLADAVQRFGYDVIRGSSSRMGATAILQLTQVLASGRDVVITPDGPRGPAYELGPGIIFLAQKSGAPVLPMNLEYSRCWRLGSWDRFILPRPFAKVRVLISQPRYVKPTGTPEEFEAERLALQDAMMALVEMR
;
A
#
# COMPACT_ATOMS: atom_id res chain seq x y z
N MET A 1 -27.32 8.62 62.63
CA MET A 1 -27.99 7.59 61.85
C MET A 1 -28.23 8.15 60.47
N SER A 2 -27.37 7.79 59.48
CA SER A 2 -27.63 8.07 58.10
C SER A 2 -26.93 6.98 57.29
N LEU A 3 -27.71 6.17 56.61
CA LEU A 3 -27.33 5.05 55.82
C LEU A 3 -26.86 5.53 54.42
N GLY A 4 -25.61 5.34 54.11
CA GLY A 4 -25.07 5.56 52.76
C GLY A 4 -25.42 4.40 51.84
N THR A 5 -26.17 4.67 50.79
CA THR A 5 -26.45 3.75 49.69
C THR A 5 -25.25 3.72 48.75
N GLY A 6 -24.53 2.58 48.74
CA GLY A 6 -23.48 2.34 47.77
C GLY A 6 -24.02 2.00 46.39
N GLU A 7 -23.77 2.85 45.41
CA GLU A 7 -23.94 2.56 44.00
C GLU A 7 -22.87 1.59 43.56
N ARG A 8 -23.25 0.39 43.14
CA ARG A 8 -22.40 -0.55 42.41
C ARG A 8 -22.27 -0.06 40.99
N ARG A 9 -21.12 0.53 40.65
CA ARG A 9 -20.72 0.73 39.27
C ARG A 9 -20.50 -0.64 38.63
N GLY A 10 -21.27 -0.91 37.58
CA GLY A 10 -21.12 -2.10 36.75
C GLY A 10 -19.75 -2.10 36.10
N GLU A 11 -18.90 -3.05 36.47
CA GLU A 11 -17.69 -3.41 35.73
C GLU A 11 -18.07 -3.96 34.37
N THR A 12 -17.82 -3.16 33.34
CA THR A 12 -17.84 -3.65 31.97
C THR A 12 -16.61 -4.52 31.76
N THR A 13 -16.80 -5.82 31.73
CA THR A 13 -15.78 -6.82 31.35
C THR A 13 -15.18 -6.43 29.98
N PRO A 14 -13.86 -6.34 29.87
CA PRO A 14 -13.21 -6.12 28.58
C PRO A 14 -13.53 -7.30 27.66
N LYS A 15 -14.08 -7.04 26.49
CA LYS A 15 -14.24 -8.05 25.44
C LYS A 15 -12.86 -8.64 25.14
N GLU A 16 -12.67 -9.88 25.54
CA GLU A 16 -11.47 -10.67 25.27
C GLU A 16 -11.34 -10.82 23.74
N LYS A 17 -10.46 -9.99 23.16
CA LYS A 17 -10.12 -10.11 21.74
C LYS A 17 -9.37 -11.42 21.57
N LEU A 18 -9.95 -12.33 20.79
CA LEU A 18 -9.36 -13.62 20.45
C LEU A 18 -7.92 -13.39 19.95
N LYS A 19 -6.93 -13.69 20.79
CA LYS A 19 -5.53 -13.78 20.38
C LYS A 19 -5.38 -15.12 19.67
N ILE A 20 -5.47 -15.08 18.32
CA ILE A 20 -5.08 -16.23 17.52
C ILE A 20 -3.54 -16.27 17.51
N GLU A 21 -2.94 -16.67 18.62
CA GLU A 21 -1.52 -16.93 18.73
C GLU A 21 -1.31 -18.44 18.60
N GLY A 22 -0.46 -18.88 17.65
CA GLY A 22 -0.08 -20.27 17.55
C GLY A 22 -0.06 -20.85 16.14
N ARG A 23 0.17 -22.16 16.10
CA ARG A 23 0.25 -22.94 14.83
C ARG A 23 -1.01 -22.78 13.98
N LEU A 24 -2.20 -22.69 14.59
CA LEU A 24 -3.48 -22.51 13.89
C LEU A 24 -3.54 -21.16 13.14
N ALA A 25 -3.11 -20.07 13.75
CA ALA A 25 -3.07 -18.78 13.09
C ALA A 25 -2.21 -18.80 11.82
N ARG A 26 -1.02 -19.39 11.91
CA ARG A 26 -0.13 -19.54 10.76
C ARG A 26 -0.74 -20.42 9.65
N TRP A 27 -1.47 -21.44 10.01
CA TRP A 27 -2.21 -22.29 9.05
C TRP A 27 -3.35 -21.53 8.38
N LEU A 28 -4.12 -20.73 9.12
CA LEU A 28 -5.20 -19.91 8.58
C LEU A 28 -4.67 -18.84 7.62
N VAL A 29 -3.57 -18.16 7.99
CA VAL A 29 -2.91 -17.18 7.11
C VAL A 29 -2.38 -17.87 5.84
N ALA A 30 -1.72 -19.03 5.98
CA ALA A 30 -1.23 -19.77 4.82
C ALA A 30 -2.37 -20.25 3.91
N PHE A 31 -3.48 -20.70 4.49
CA PHE A 31 -4.68 -21.10 3.74
C PHE A 31 -5.32 -19.91 3.02
N GLY A 32 -5.52 -18.78 3.72
CA GLY A 32 -6.02 -17.55 3.10
C GLY A 32 -5.14 -17.06 1.96
N PHE A 33 -3.83 -17.14 2.13
CA PHE A 33 -2.86 -16.82 1.08
C PHE A 33 -3.01 -17.74 -0.15
N ARG A 34 -3.18 -19.05 0.06
CA ARG A 34 -3.45 -20.01 -1.03
C ARG A 34 -4.76 -19.69 -1.76
N LEU A 35 -5.82 -19.37 -1.02
CA LEU A 35 -7.09 -18.97 -1.62
C LEU A 35 -6.94 -17.68 -2.44
N LEU A 36 -6.21 -16.69 -1.95
CA LEU A 36 -5.93 -15.46 -2.68
C LEU A 36 -5.14 -15.75 -3.97
N GLN A 37 -4.15 -16.62 -3.93
CA GLN A 37 -3.40 -17.05 -5.12
C GLN A 37 -4.28 -17.75 -6.14
N LEU A 38 -5.15 -18.66 -5.69
CA LEU A 38 -6.11 -19.36 -6.56
C LEU A 38 -7.10 -18.37 -7.17
N TRP A 39 -7.62 -17.46 -6.38
CA TRP A 39 -8.50 -16.40 -6.88
C TRP A 39 -7.79 -15.54 -7.92
N ALA A 40 -6.59 -15.06 -7.65
CA ALA A 40 -5.83 -14.25 -8.59
C ALA A 40 -5.52 -14.98 -9.91
N ARG A 41 -5.40 -16.32 -9.91
CA ARG A 41 -5.25 -17.13 -11.12
C ARG A 41 -6.48 -17.11 -12.03
N THR A 42 -7.67 -16.83 -11.48
CA THR A 42 -8.89 -16.68 -12.29
C THR A 42 -8.95 -15.34 -13.02
N LEU A 43 -8.15 -14.35 -12.62
CA LEU A 43 -8.14 -13.02 -13.18
C LEU A 43 -7.38 -12.98 -14.51
N ARG A 44 -7.86 -12.14 -15.42
CA ARG A 44 -7.24 -11.92 -16.73
C ARG A 44 -6.52 -10.59 -16.72
N TYR A 45 -5.20 -10.62 -16.86
CA TYR A 45 -4.38 -9.42 -16.76
C TYR A 45 -4.09 -8.82 -18.13
N GLU A 46 -4.30 -7.53 -18.25
CA GLU A 46 -3.92 -6.67 -19.37
C GLU A 46 -2.96 -5.59 -18.84
N ILE A 47 -1.84 -5.35 -19.51
CA ILE A 47 -0.80 -4.43 -19.03
C ILE A 47 -0.73 -3.23 -19.96
N ASP A 48 -0.87 -2.03 -19.38
CA ASP A 48 -0.56 -0.74 -20.02
C ASP A 48 0.73 -0.20 -19.36
N ASP A 49 1.86 -0.61 -19.91
CA ASP A 49 3.19 -0.25 -19.42
C ASP A 49 3.75 0.93 -20.20
N ARG A 50 3.43 2.14 -19.78
CA ARG A 50 3.94 3.37 -20.39
C ARG A 50 5.39 3.67 -19.99
N ALA A 51 5.86 3.12 -18.87
CA ALA A 51 7.26 3.20 -18.44
C ALA A 51 8.18 2.26 -19.23
N GLY A 52 7.61 1.22 -19.85
CA GLY A 52 8.36 0.24 -20.61
C GLY A 52 9.31 -0.61 -19.77
N ILE A 53 8.94 -0.94 -18.53
CA ILE A 53 9.81 -1.63 -17.56
C ILE A 53 9.47 -3.11 -17.35
N VAL A 54 8.30 -3.56 -17.83
CA VAL A 54 7.89 -4.96 -17.69
C VAL A 54 8.79 -5.87 -18.51
N GLY A 55 9.37 -6.90 -17.88
CA GLY A 55 10.24 -7.87 -18.53
C GLY A 55 11.64 -7.33 -18.90
N LYS A 56 11.98 -6.11 -18.48
CA LYS A 56 13.30 -5.51 -18.75
C LYS A 56 14.22 -5.59 -17.53
N PRO A 57 15.56 -5.56 -17.73
CA PRO A 57 16.51 -5.46 -16.64
C PRO A 57 16.24 -4.24 -15.75
N VAL A 58 16.57 -4.37 -14.46
CA VAL A 58 16.45 -3.26 -13.50
C VAL A 58 17.61 -2.31 -13.70
N THR A 59 17.34 -1.14 -14.26
CA THR A 59 18.33 -0.09 -14.49
C THR A 59 18.17 1.09 -13.54
N GLU A 60 16.99 1.20 -12.91
CA GLU A 60 16.63 2.29 -12.00
C GLU A 60 15.65 1.78 -10.96
N ASN A 61 15.70 2.36 -9.76
CA ASN A 61 14.80 2.04 -8.65
C ASN A 61 13.69 3.08 -8.54
N TYR A 62 12.51 2.64 -8.13
CA TYR A 62 11.32 3.47 -8.09
C TYR A 62 10.71 3.55 -6.70
N VAL A 63 10.07 4.69 -6.43
CA VAL A 63 9.04 4.81 -5.42
C VAL A 63 7.71 4.47 -6.11
N GLY A 64 7.31 3.20 -6.09
CA GLY A 64 6.02 2.77 -6.61
C GLY A 64 4.88 3.34 -5.77
N ALA A 65 3.95 4.06 -6.41
CA ALA A 65 2.81 4.69 -5.78
C ALA A 65 1.51 4.06 -6.25
N LEU A 66 0.71 3.57 -5.31
CA LEU A 66 -0.59 2.93 -5.57
C LEU A 66 -1.60 3.39 -4.52
N TRP A 67 -2.86 3.63 -4.91
CA TRP A 67 -3.91 3.94 -3.96
C TRP A 67 -4.22 2.74 -3.05
N HIS A 68 -4.51 3.01 -1.76
CA HIS A 68 -4.70 1.98 -0.73
C HIS A 68 -5.78 0.95 -1.10
N ASN A 69 -6.83 1.39 -1.73
CA ASN A 69 -7.94 0.51 -2.11
C ASN A 69 -7.65 -0.46 -3.27
N ARG A 70 -6.45 -0.44 -3.84
CA ARG A 70 -5.98 -1.35 -4.91
C ARG A 70 -5.01 -2.42 -4.43
N LEU A 71 -4.70 -2.47 -3.13
CA LEU A 71 -3.62 -3.28 -2.57
C LEU A 71 -3.83 -4.78 -2.68
N LEU A 72 -5.09 -5.30 -2.71
CA LEU A 72 -5.36 -6.73 -2.49
C LEU A 72 -4.53 -7.67 -3.36
N ILE A 73 -4.48 -7.43 -4.66
CA ILE A 73 -3.78 -8.31 -5.61
C ILE A 73 -2.48 -7.70 -6.13
N PHE A 74 -2.12 -6.51 -5.70
CA PHE A 74 -0.93 -5.81 -6.15
C PHE A 74 0.37 -6.59 -5.90
N PRO A 75 0.59 -7.24 -4.73
CA PRO A 75 1.77 -8.08 -4.53
C PRO A 75 1.88 -9.24 -5.53
N LEU A 76 0.75 -9.82 -5.93
CA LEU A 76 0.71 -10.89 -6.95
C LEU A 76 1.04 -10.35 -8.35
N VAL A 77 0.61 -9.12 -8.65
CA VAL A 77 0.98 -8.42 -9.89
C VAL A 77 2.50 -8.18 -9.92
N LEU A 78 3.07 -7.70 -8.81
CA LEU A 78 4.52 -7.49 -8.71
C LEU A 78 5.28 -8.81 -8.92
N GLN A 79 4.90 -9.87 -8.23
CA GLN A 79 5.55 -11.18 -8.36
C GLN A 79 5.44 -11.76 -9.78
N ARG A 80 4.32 -11.53 -10.46
CA ARG A 80 4.08 -12.07 -11.81
C ARG A 80 4.80 -11.31 -12.90
N PHE A 81 4.81 -9.98 -12.85
CA PHE A 81 5.27 -9.12 -13.96
C PHE A 81 6.62 -8.46 -13.69
N PHE A 82 7.06 -8.45 -12.42
CA PHE A 82 8.33 -7.85 -11.99
C PHE A 82 9.16 -8.79 -11.11
N PRO A 83 9.32 -10.09 -11.49
CA PRO A 83 9.99 -11.09 -10.64
C PRO A 83 11.45 -10.75 -10.32
N GLN A 84 12.09 -9.92 -11.14
CA GLN A 84 13.48 -9.47 -10.95
C GLN A 84 13.59 -8.23 -10.04
N ARG A 85 12.46 -7.59 -9.67
CA ARG A 85 12.47 -6.42 -8.81
C ARG A 85 12.23 -6.82 -7.36
N HIS A 86 13.11 -6.34 -6.51
CA HIS A 86 13.02 -6.54 -5.06
C HIS A 86 12.79 -5.19 -4.40
N GLY A 87 12.11 -5.17 -3.27
CA GLY A 87 11.77 -3.91 -2.64
C GLY A 87 11.25 -4.04 -1.22
N ALA A 88 10.87 -2.91 -0.67
CA ALA A 88 10.24 -2.81 0.62
C ALA A 88 8.88 -2.11 0.52
N ALA A 89 7.93 -2.54 1.34
CA ALA A 89 6.64 -1.88 1.52
C ALA A 89 6.60 -1.15 2.86
N LEU A 90 6.06 0.07 2.86
CA LEU A 90 5.78 0.80 4.09
C LEU A 90 4.44 0.33 4.66
N ILE A 91 4.46 -0.29 5.83
CA ILE A 91 3.27 -0.84 6.48
C ILE A 91 3.07 -0.21 7.86
N SER A 92 1.82 0.13 8.19
CA SER A 92 1.47 0.70 9.48
C SER A 92 1.95 -0.16 10.66
N ALA A 93 2.45 0.48 11.72
CA ALA A 93 2.86 -0.17 12.97
C ALA A 93 1.65 -0.55 13.85
N SER A 94 0.52 -0.93 13.26
CA SER A 94 -0.68 -1.42 13.94
C SER A 94 -0.73 -2.94 13.96
N ARG A 95 -1.59 -3.52 14.82
CA ARG A 95 -1.81 -4.97 14.87
C ARG A 95 -2.32 -5.54 13.54
N ASP A 96 -3.17 -4.81 12.83
CA ASP A 96 -3.64 -5.22 11.50
C ASP A 96 -2.48 -5.18 10.49
N GLY A 97 -1.54 -4.24 10.68
CA GLY A 97 -0.29 -4.18 9.93
C GLY A 97 0.63 -5.38 10.16
N ASP A 98 0.57 -6.07 11.30
CA ASP A 98 1.40 -7.26 11.54
C ASP A 98 1.01 -8.42 10.63
N LEU A 99 -0.28 -8.67 10.46
CA LEU A 99 -0.78 -9.69 9.52
C LEU A 99 -0.45 -9.35 8.07
N LEU A 100 -0.56 -8.06 7.71
CA LEU A 100 -0.20 -7.59 6.38
C LEU A 100 1.31 -7.71 6.14
N ALA A 101 2.14 -7.43 7.15
CA ALA A 101 3.59 -7.58 7.07
C ALA A 101 3.99 -9.03 6.77
N ASP A 102 3.42 -9.99 7.51
CA ASP A 102 3.65 -11.42 7.25
C ASP A 102 3.24 -11.82 5.81
N ALA A 103 2.13 -11.29 5.32
CA ALA A 103 1.67 -11.54 3.95
C ALA A 103 2.66 -10.97 2.92
N VAL A 104 3.09 -9.70 3.09
CA VAL A 104 4.00 -9.01 2.17
C VAL A 104 5.38 -9.68 2.14
N GLN A 105 5.90 -10.11 3.30
CA GLN A 105 7.16 -10.87 3.37
C GLN A 105 7.07 -12.21 2.62
N ARG A 106 5.92 -12.89 2.62
CA ARG A 106 5.71 -14.12 1.82
C ARG A 106 5.76 -13.88 0.32
N PHE A 107 5.53 -12.63 -0.13
CA PHE A 107 5.73 -12.22 -1.51
C PHE A 107 7.17 -11.82 -1.84
N GLY A 108 8.09 -11.89 -0.86
CA GLY A 108 9.51 -11.55 -1.07
C GLY A 108 9.84 -10.06 -0.93
N TYR A 109 8.92 -9.28 -0.34
CA TYR A 109 9.15 -7.86 -0.05
C TYR A 109 9.52 -7.65 1.41
N ASP A 110 10.50 -6.79 1.66
CA ASP A 110 10.83 -6.33 3.00
C ASP A 110 9.71 -5.40 3.53
N VAL A 111 9.63 -5.31 4.86
CA VAL A 111 8.63 -4.46 5.52
C VAL A 111 9.31 -3.40 6.34
N ILE A 112 9.03 -2.14 6.05
CA ILE A 112 9.37 -1.00 6.89
C ILE A 112 8.13 -0.59 7.66
N ARG A 113 8.27 -0.48 8.98
CA ARG A 113 7.16 -0.14 9.88
C ARG A 113 7.06 1.37 10.04
N GLY A 114 5.89 1.93 9.71
CA GLY A 114 5.65 3.36 9.80
C GLY A 114 4.28 3.76 9.28
N SER A 115 3.98 5.05 9.26
CA SER A 115 2.75 5.60 8.71
C SER A 115 3.04 6.30 7.39
N SER A 116 2.37 5.91 6.32
CA SER A 116 2.51 6.54 5.00
C SER A 116 1.88 7.95 4.93
N SER A 117 0.85 8.23 5.74
CA SER A 117 0.20 9.55 5.79
C SER A 117 1.03 10.60 6.53
N ARG A 118 1.85 10.14 7.49
CA ARG A 118 2.81 10.97 8.26
C ARG A 118 4.11 10.22 8.35
N MET A 119 4.81 10.03 7.23
CA MET A 119 6.12 9.41 7.26
C MET A 119 7.00 10.17 8.22
N GLY A 120 7.29 9.58 9.39
CA GLY A 120 8.25 10.13 10.31
C GLY A 120 9.65 10.12 9.69
N ALA A 121 10.52 11.01 10.13
CA ALA A 121 11.89 11.15 9.63
C ALA A 121 12.63 9.79 9.57
N THR A 122 12.42 8.93 10.56
CA THR A 122 13.01 7.59 10.62
C THR A 122 12.54 6.70 9.46
N ALA A 123 11.25 6.70 9.14
CA ALA A 123 10.72 5.90 8.03
C ALA A 123 11.27 6.40 6.68
N ILE A 124 11.32 7.72 6.47
CA ILE A 124 11.92 8.32 5.28
C ILE A 124 13.39 7.90 5.14
N LEU A 125 14.15 7.94 6.23
CA LEU A 125 15.56 7.54 6.21
C LEU A 125 15.72 6.06 5.83
N GLN A 126 14.94 5.16 6.44
CA GLN A 126 14.99 3.74 6.13
C GLN A 126 14.61 3.45 4.67
N LEU A 127 13.55 4.11 4.16
CA LEU A 127 13.12 3.96 2.76
C LEU A 127 14.17 4.51 1.78
N THR A 128 14.83 5.62 2.12
CA THR A 128 15.95 6.16 1.33
C THR A 128 17.11 5.17 1.25
N GLN A 129 17.43 4.48 2.36
CA GLN A 129 18.47 3.44 2.40
C GLN A 129 18.10 2.24 1.52
N VAL A 130 16.83 1.83 1.49
CA VAL A 130 16.35 0.77 0.60
C VAL A 130 16.56 1.17 -0.86
N LEU A 131 16.15 2.37 -1.26
CA LEU A 131 16.35 2.88 -2.61
C LEU A 131 17.83 2.96 -2.98
N ALA A 132 18.69 3.45 -2.08
CA ALA A 132 20.14 3.52 -2.26
C ALA A 132 20.80 2.13 -2.38
N SER A 133 20.18 1.08 -1.84
CA SER A 133 20.64 -0.31 -1.98
C SER A 133 20.24 -0.99 -3.29
N GLY A 134 19.65 -0.28 -4.23
CA GLY A 134 19.25 -0.85 -5.52
C GLY A 134 17.88 -1.55 -5.48
N ARG A 135 17.01 -1.21 -4.53
CA ARG A 135 15.70 -1.84 -4.35
C ARG A 135 14.57 -0.84 -4.42
N ASP A 136 13.42 -1.28 -4.90
CA ASP A 136 12.23 -0.46 -5.00
C ASP A 136 11.55 -0.23 -3.64
N VAL A 137 10.75 0.81 -3.56
CA VAL A 137 9.88 1.07 -2.41
C VAL A 137 8.44 1.18 -2.90
N VAL A 138 7.49 0.58 -2.20
CA VAL A 138 6.05 0.71 -2.50
C VAL A 138 5.33 1.43 -1.39
N ILE A 139 4.55 2.44 -1.75
CA ILE A 139 3.81 3.30 -0.83
C ILE A 139 2.38 3.48 -1.31
N THR A 140 1.43 3.47 -0.35
CA THR A 140 0.08 3.97 -0.54
C THR A 140 0.01 5.40 0.02
N PRO A 141 0.01 6.43 -0.85
CA PRO A 141 0.21 7.80 -0.39
C PRO A 141 -0.99 8.39 0.37
N ASP A 142 -2.19 7.82 0.20
CA ASP A 142 -3.38 8.13 0.98
C ASP A 142 -3.38 7.51 2.39
N GLY A 143 -2.42 6.61 2.66
CA GLY A 143 -2.22 6.01 3.97
C GLY A 143 -3.37 5.12 4.45
N PRO A 144 -3.24 4.53 5.66
CA PRO A 144 -4.21 3.55 6.15
C PRO A 144 -5.50 4.18 6.74
N ARG A 145 -5.58 5.50 6.80
CA ARG A 145 -6.72 6.24 7.39
C ARG A 145 -7.34 7.22 6.44
N GLY A 146 -6.77 7.42 5.26
CA GLY A 146 -7.25 8.38 4.26
C GLY A 146 -7.07 9.85 4.61
N PRO A 147 -7.80 10.71 3.93
CA PRO A 147 -8.90 10.43 2.99
C PRO A 147 -8.47 9.67 1.73
N ALA A 148 -9.40 8.90 1.12
CA ALA A 148 -9.12 8.17 -0.10
C ALA A 148 -8.77 9.11 -1.26
N TYR A 149 -7.76 8.74 -2.03
CA TYR A 149 -7.28 9.53 -3.17
C TYR A 149 -6.70 10.92 -2.82
N GLU A 150 -6.32 11.13 -1.56
CA GLU A 150 -5.60 12.31 -1.14
C GLU A 150 -4.14 11.95 -0.83
N LEU A 151 -3.24 12.52 -1.60
CA LEU A 151 -1.83 12.20 -1.51
C LEU A 151 -1.18 12.96 -0.34
N GLY A 152 -0.69 12.22 0.67
CA GLY A 152 0.05 12.79 1.79
C GLY A 152 1.46 13.26 1.39
N PRO A 153 2.05 14.19 2.14
CA PRO A 153 3.34 14.83 1.81
C PRO A 153 4.55 13.89 1.84
N GLY A 154 4.43 12.77 2.55
CA GLY A 154 5.55 11.86 2.81
C GLY A 154 6.23 11.31 1.56
N ILE A 155 5.48 11.02 0.50
CA ILE A 155 6.03 10.49 -0.74
C ILE A 155 6.86 11.56 -1.49
N ILE A 156 6.47 12.84 -1.40
CA ILE A 156 7.22 13.96 -1.98
C ILE A 156 8.56 14.10 -1.24
N PHE A 157 8.55 14.12 0.09
CA PHE A 157 9.77 14.14 0.89
C PHE A 157 10.71 12.99 0.58
N LEU A 158 10.18 11.76 0.44
CA LEU A 158 10.98 10.60 0.09
C LEU A 158 11.61 10.75 -1.30
N ALA A 159 10.82 11.13 -2.30
CA ALA A 159 11.29 11.29 -3.67
C ALA A 159 12.38 12.37 -3.77
N GLN A 160 12.17 13.54 -3.14
CA GLN A 160 13.17 14.61 -3.10
C GLN A 160 14.46 14.18 -2.38
N LYS A 161 14.32 13.48 -1.24
CA LYS A 161 15.48 13.06 -0.43
C LYS A 161 16.29 11.94 -1.09
N SER A 162 15.64 11.01 -1.77
CA SER A 162 16.29 9.85 -2.41
C SER A 162 16.76 10.17 -3.84
N GLY A 163 16.16 11.16 -4.49
CA GLY A 163 16.33 11.41 -5.93
C GLY A 163 15.65 10.36 -6.83
N ALA A 164 15.04 9.32 -6.24
CA ALA A 164 14.37 8.27 -7.01
C ALA A 164 13.04 8.77 -7.58
N PRO A 165 12.72 8.45 -8.84
CA PRO A 165 11.45 8.84 -9.43
C PRO A 165 10.29 8.07 -8.82
N VAL A 166 9.15 8.74 -8.72
CA VAL A 166 7.88 8.12 -8.37
C VAL A 166 7.30 7.45 -9.60
N LEU A 167 6.88 6.20 -9.46
CA LEU A 167 6.20 5.42 -10.48
C LEU A 167 4.71 5.28 -10.11
N PRO A 168 3.82 6.12 -10.66
CA PRO A 168 2.39 5.96 -10.44
C PRO A 168 1.88 4.68 -11.08
N MET A 169 1.14 3.88 -10.31
CA MET A 169 0.55 2.62 -10.74
C MET A 169 -0.92 2.57 -10.35
N ASN A 170 -1.72 1.83 -11.11
CA ASN A 170 -3.11 1.56 -10.74
C ASN A 170 -3.56 0.19 -11.23
N LEU A 171 -4.57 -0.37 -10.57
CA LEU A 171 -5.25 -1.59 -10.96
C LEU A 171 -6.72 -1.29 -11.21
N GLU A 172 -7.17 -1.42 -12.46
CA GLU A 172 -8.58 -1.26 -12.82
C GLU A 172 -9.23 -2.63 -13.08
N TYR A 173 -10.48 -2.76 -12.65
CA TYR A 173 -11.19 -4.02 -12.68
C TYR A 173 -12.48 -3.91 -13.48
N SER A 174 -12.68 -4.79 -14.45
CA SER A 174 -13.93 -4.80 -15.25
C SER A 174 -15.16 -5.12 -14.39
N ARG A 175 -14.99 -5.89 -13.29
CA ARG A 175 -16.02 -6.21 -12.31
C ARG A 175 -15.38 -6.35 -10.93
N CYS A 176 -15.96 -5.68 -9.94
CA CYS A 176 -15.47 -5.72 -8.56
C CYS A 176 -16.62 -5.57 -7.56
N TRP A 177 -16.31 -5.89 -6.30
CA TRP A 177 -17.08 -5.44 -5.13
C TRP A 177 -16.33 -4.29 -4.47
N ARG A 178 -17.07 -3.35 -3.90
CA ARG A 178 -16.51 -2.25 -3.11
C ARG A 178 -17.01 -2.41 -1.68
N LEU A 179 -16.08 -2.41 -0.72
CA LEU A 179 -16.43 -2.51 0.70
C LEU A 179 -16.92 -1.15 1.23
N GLY A 180 -17.62 -1.18 2.37
CA GLY A 180 -18.06 0.02 3.09
C GLY A 180 -16.94 0.67 3.93
N SER A 181 -15.66 0.43 3.63
CA SER A 181 -14.50 1.04 4.29
C SER A 181 -14.31 2.49 3.86
N TRP A 182 -13.46 3.24 4.59
CA TRP A 182 -13.15 4.64 4.31
C TRP A 182 -12.62 4.86 2.88
N ASP A 183 -11.87 3.88 2.36
CA ASP A 183 -11.26 3.90 1.01
C ASP A 183 -12.14 3.20 -0.05
N ARG A 184 -13.28 2.62 0.35
CA ARG A 184 -14.11 1.78 -0.52
C ARG A 184 -13.28 0.65 -1.14
N PHE A 185 -12.55 -0.10 -0.31
CA PHE A 185 -11.60 -1.13 -0.72
C PHE A 185 -12.17 -2.07 -1.78
N ILE A 186 -11.37 -2.38 -2.79
CA ILE A 186 -11.83 -3.03 -4.00
C ILE A 186 -11.43 -4.50 -4.00
N LEU A 187 -12.43 -5.35 -4.18
CA LEU A 187 -12.26 -6.79 -4.36
C LEU A 187 -12.64 -7.16 -5.81
N PRO A 188 -11.69 -7.58 -6.66
CA PRO A 188 -12.04 -8.02 -8.02
C PRO A 188 -12.94 -9.26 -7.96
N ARG A 189 -13.94 -9.35 -8.84
CA ARG A 189 -14.72 -10.58 -8.96
C ARG A 189 -13.89 -11.66 -9.66
N PRO A 190 -14.09 -12.95 -9.36
CA PRO A 190 -13.49 -14.04 -10.12
C PRO A 190 -13.71 -13.84 -11.62
N PHE A 191 -12.71 -14.17 -12.43
CA PHE A 191 -12.70 -14.06 -13.90
C PHE A 191 -12.81 -12.63 -14.44
N ALA A 192 -12.69 -11.60 -13.58
CA ALA A 192 -12.62 -10.21 -14.02
C ALA A 192 -11.33 -9.94 -14.81
N LYS A 193 -11.39 -8.97 -15.73
CA LYS A 193 -10.19 -8.38 -16.31
C LYS A 193 -9.57 -7.39 -15.31
N VAL A 194 -8.26 -7.41 -15.22
CA VAL A 194 -7.43 -6.51 -14.41
C VAL A 194 -6.51 -5.78 -15.36
N ARG A 195 -6.72 -4.48 -15.54
CA ARG A 195 -5.76 -3.62 -16.24
C ARG A 195 -4.73 -3.13 -15.23
N VAL A 196 -3.49 -3.50 -15.45
CA VAL A 196 -2.34 -3.01 -14.72
C VAL A 196 -1.81 -1.78 -15.45
N LEU A 197 -2.03 -0.62 -14.88
CA LEU A 197 -1.64 0.67 -15.45
C LEU A 197 -0.34 1.13 -14.79
N ILE A 198 0.69 1.36 -15.59
CA ILE A 198 2.01 1.83 -15.16
C ILE A 198 2.28 3.12 -15.92
N SER A 199 2.32 4.24 -15.22
CA SER A 199 2.59 5.55 -15.81
C SER A 199 4.07 5.74 -16.13
N GLN A 200 4.41 6.84 -16.79
CA GLN A 200 5.79 7.29 -16.89
C GLN A 200 6.33 7.62 -15.50
N PRO A 201 7.61 7.30 -15.20
CA PRO A 201 8.26 7.73 -13.98
C PRO A 201 8.28 9.26 -13.88
N ARG A 202 8.02 9.77 -12.67
CA ARG A 202 8.02 11.20 -12.39
C ARG A 202 9.10 11.57 -11.39
N TYR A 203 10.04 12.38 -11.80
CA TYR A 203 11.02 12.99 -10.91
C TYR A 203 10.39 14.20 -10.22
N VAL A 204 10.40 14.18 -8.88
CA VAL A 204 9.91 15.28 -8.05
C VAL A 204 11.01 16.32 -7.92
N LYS A 205 10.73 17.56 -8.28
CA LYS A 205 11.70 18.64 -8.22
C LYS A 205 11.99 19.05 -6.77
N PRO A 206 13.23 19.44 -6.44
CA PRO A 206 13.51 20.14 -5.19
C PRO A 206 12.67 21.41 -5.10
N THR A 207 12.17 21.72 -3.92
CA THR A 207 11.31 22.89 -3.66
C THR A 207 11.90 23.75 -2.57
N GLY A 208 11.82 25.06 -2.72
CA GLY A 208 12.34 26.06 -1.77
C GLY A 208 11.25 26.68 -0.90
N THR A 209 9.96 26.55 -1.32
CA THR A 209 8.83 27.13 -0.60
C THR A 209 7.73 26.11 -0.35
N PRO A 210 6.85 26.34 0.66
CA PRO A 210 5.68 25.49 0.89
C PRO A 210 4.74 25.42 -0.32
N GLU A 211 4.58 26.50 -1.07
CA GLU A 211 3.72 26.60 -2.25
C GLU A 211 4.25 25.72 -3.39
N GLU A 212 5.57 25.74 -3.63
CA GLU A 212 6.21 24.86 -4.61
C GLU A 212 6.05 23.39 -4.22
N PHE A 213 6.21 23.08 -2.93
CA PHE A 213 6.03 21.73 -2.42
C PHE A 213 4.59 21.22 -2.64
N GLU A 214 3.61 22.06 -2.33
CA GLU A 214 2.20 21.73 -2.54
C GLU A 214 1.86 21.58 -4.02
N ALA A 215 2.45 22.38 -4.89
CA ALA A 215 2.30 22.24 -6.34
C ALA A 215 2.84 20.90 -6.85
N GLU A 216 4.01 20.44 -6.38
CA GLU A 216 4.54 19.11 -6.72
C GLU A 216 3.66 17.97 -6.16
N ARG A 217 3.14 18.14 -4.93
CA ARG A 217 2.22 17.18 -4.32
C ARG A 217 0.93 17.04 -5.14
N LEU A 218 0.29 18.13 -5.51
CA LEU A 218 -0.92 18.14 -6.32
C LEU A 218 -0.65 17.57 -7.71
N ALA A 219 0.43 17.95 -8.35
CA ALA A 219 0.78 17.44 -9.67
C ALA A 219 1.05 15.92 -9.69
N LEU A 220 1.61 15.35 -8.61
CA LEU A 220 1.72 13.89 -8.46
C LEU A 220 0.36 13.25 -8.21
N GLN A 221 -0.48 13.84 -7.36
CA GLN A 221 -1.84 13.38 -7.12
C GLN A 221 -2.66 13.33 -8.42
N ASP A 222 -2.61 14.37 -9.22
CA ASP A 222 -3.31 14.43 -10.52
C ASP A 222 -2.80 13.35 -11.47
N ALA A 223 -1.50 13.11 -11.52
CA ALA A 223 -0.91 12.05 -12.32
C ALA A 223 -1.39 10.65 -11.88
N MET A 224 -1.56 10.42 -10.57
CA MET A 224 -2.13 9.18 -10.04
C MET A 224 -3.64 9.08 -10.31
N MET A 225 -4.38 10.19 -10.19
CA MET A 225 -5.82 10.23 -10.48
C MET A 225 -6.12 10.01 -11.96
N ALA A 226 -5.25 10.46 -12.86
CA ALA A 226 -5.38 10.22 -14.29
C ALA A 226 -5.35 8.72 -14.68
N LEU A 227 -4.90 7.85 -13.77
CA LEU A 227 -4.93 6.40 -13.94
C LEU A 227 -6.21 5.75 -13.38
N VAL A 228 -7.06 6.51 -12.69
CA VAL A 228 -8.27 6.00 -12.03
C VAL A 228 -9.49 6.20 -12.93
N GLU A 229 -10.09 5.11 -13.40
CA GLU A 229 -11.40 5.15 -14.05
C GLU A 229 -12.49 5.19 -12.94
N MET A 230 -13.08 6.35 -12.73
CA MET A 230 -14.23 6.50 -11.82
C MET A 230 -15.50 5.94 -12.51
N ARG A 231 -15.83 4.67 -12.23
CA ARG A 231 -17.07 3.99 -12.63
C ARG A 231 -17.94 3.67 -11.44
#